data_6715ada6f691efc86207b49e49fea4f0
#
_entry.id   6715ada6f691efc86207b49e49fea4f0
#
_cell.length_a   1.000
_cell.length_b   1.000
_cell.length_c   1.000
_cell.angle_alpha   90.00
_cell.angle_beta   90.00
_cell.angle_gamma   90.00
#
_symmetry.space_group_name_H-M   'P 1'
#
loop_
_entity.id
_entity.type
_entity.pdbx_description
1 polymer ?
#
loop_
_entity_poly.entity_id
_entity_poly.type
_entity_poly.pdbx_seq_one_letter_code
_entity_poly.pdbx_strand_id
1 'polypeptide(L)'
;MRFLVCLLLHALLWASEAYAQQAGLPPLRVATYNLRLNVASDGVNAWPNRREMVKSLVRYHSFDVFGTQEGFRGQLADVAELPEYAFVGHGRDDGKEAGEHSAIFYRKSRLQLLQTGDFWLSQTPDVPSKGWDARCCNRICSWAKFKELKTSQEFFFFSVHFDHEGVEARRQSGRLMVQKIREIAKNTPVICVGDFNSTPDTEQIQTMQAVLNDAYRTTKQPPYGPVGTFTGFKLDAPLTDRIDYIFLSKQFTVLNYAVLTDSMRGLYPSDHFPVVVNVEIK
;
A
#
# COMPACT_ATOMS: atom_id res chain seq x y z
N MET A 1 -15.16 0.29 59.37
CA MET A 1 -15.83 -0.03 58.10
C MET A 1 -15.66 1.00 56.95
N ARG A 2 -15.67 2.31 57.22
CA ARG A 2 -15.55 3.35 56.16
C ARG A 2 -14.18 3.37 55.41
N PHE A 3 -13.07 3.06 56.07
CA PHE A 3 -11.74 3.05 55.47
C PHE A 3 -11.50 1.87 54.52
N LEU A 4 -12.10 0.71 54.72
CA LEU A 4 -11.94 -0.47 53.87
C LEU A 4 -12.70 -0.31 52.53
N VAL A 5 -13.82 0.38 52.52
CA VAL A 5 -14.65 0.64 51.33
C VAL A 5 -13.97 1.62 50.39
N CYS A 6 -13.25 2.63 50.90
CA CYS A 6 -12.51 3.57 50.05
C CYS A 6 -11.30 2.90 49.36
N LEU A 7 -10.57 1.98 50.02
CA LEU A 7 -9.48 1.24 49.44
C LEU A 7 -9.92 0.28 48.34
N LEU A 8 -11.07 -0.37 48.48
CA LEU A 8 -11.64 -1.24 47.46
C LEU A 8 -12.14 -0.47 46.23
N LEU A 9 -12.71 0.73 46.42
CA LEU A 9 -13.13 1.58 45.30
C LEU A 9 -11.95 2.13 44.52
N HIS A 10 -10.85 2.50 45.16
CA HIS A 10 -9.62 2.92 44.45
C HIS A 10 -8.97 1.75 43.70
N ALA A 11 -8.92 0.55 44.26
CA ALA A 11 -8.38 -0.63 43.59
C ALA A 11 -9.21 -1.02 42.36
N LEU A 12 -10.53 -0.87 42.40
CA LEU A 12 -11.42 -1.11 41.27
C LEU A 12 -11.28 -0.05 40.18
N LEU A 13 -11.04 1.21 40.52
CA LEU A 13 -10.75 2.27 39.55
C LEU A 13 -9.43 2.05 38.88
N TRP A 14 -8.36 1.69 39.60
CA TRP A 14 -7.05 1.34 38.98
C TRP A 14 -7.12 0.09 38.11
N ALA A 15 -7.91 -0.89 38.49
CA ALA A 15 -8.12 -2.09 37.68
C ALA A 15 -8.93 -1.78 36.41
N SER A 16 -9.89 -0.86 36.46
CA SER A 16 -10.67 -0.45 35.29
C SER A 16 -9.84 0.41 34.32
N GLU A 17 -8.96 1.27 34.81
CA GLU A 17 -8.02 2.03 33.95
C GLU A 17 -6.97 1.12 33.33
N ALA A 18 -6.44 0.13 34.05
CA ALA A 18 -5.53 -0.87 33.52
C ALA A 18 -6.21 -1.77 32.46
N TYR A 19 -7.50 -2.10 32.65
CA TYR A 19 -8.27 -2.87 31.65
C TYR A 19 -8.62 -2.04 30.42
N ALA A 20 -8.89 -0.74 30.56
CA ALA A 20 -9.11 0.18 29.45
C ALA A 20 -7.82 0.43 28.63
N GLN A 21 -6.66 0.36 29.28
CA GLN A 21 -5.34 0.51 28.65
C GLN A 21 -4.90 -0.77 27.90
N GLN A 22 -5.55 -1.90 28.16
CA GLN A 22 -5.35 -3.20 27.50
C GLN A 22 -6.32 -3.45 26.33
N ALA A 23 -7.25 -2.51 26.04
CA ALA A 23 -7.95 -2.48 24.77
C ALA A 23 -6.90 -2.20 23.68
N GLY A 24 -6.44 -3.26 23.00
CA GLY A 24 -5.37 -3.20 22.02
C GLY A 24 -5.60 -2.05 21.04
N LEU A 25 -4.53 -1.38 20.65
CA LEU A 25 -4.60 -0.34 19.61
C LEU A 25 -5.26 -0.91 18.36
N PRO A 26 -6.11 -0.13 17.67
CA PRO A 26 -6.71 -0.61 16.44
C PRO A 26 -5.60 -1.01 15.46
N PRO A 27 -5.75 -2.14 14.77
CA PRO A 27 -4.78 -2.60 13.78
C PRO A 27 -4.43 -1.51 12.77
N LEU A 28 -3.22 -1.54 12.22
CA LEU A 28 -2.83 -0.65 11.13
C LEU A 28 -3.55 -1.08 9.84
N ARG A 29 -4.27 -0.15 9.22
CA ARG A 29 -4.99 -0.39 7.97
C ARG A 29 -4.14 0.02 6.78
N VAL A 30 -3.67 -0.97 6.04
CA VAL A 30 -2.72 -0.85 4.93
C VAL A 30 -3.42 -1.15 3.62
N ALA A 31 -3.12 -0.35 2.57
CA ALA A 31 -3.66 -0.63 1.25
C ALA A 31 -2.63 -0.44 0.12
N THR A 32 -2.95 -1.01 -1.04
CA THR A 32 -2.38 -0.64 -2.34
C THR A 32 -3.51 -0.29 -3.29
N TYR A 33 -3.30 0.74 -4.11
CA TYR A 33 -4.31 1.23 -5.01
C TYR A 33 -3.71 1.85 -6.28
N ASN A 34 -3.70 1.10 -7.37
CA ASN A 34 -3.42 1.67 -8.68
C ASN A 34 -4.55 2.63 -9.06
N LEU A 35 -4.22 3.92 -9.24
CA LEU A 35 -5.20 5.00 -9.47
C LEU A 35 -5.66 5.09 -10.91
N ARG A 36 -5.03 4.37 -11.83
CA ARG A 36 -5.10 4.59 -13.28
C ARG A 36 -4.68 6.01 -13.65
N LEU A 37 -3.71 6.15 -14.52
CA LEU A 37 -3.21 7.46 -14.97
C LEU A 37 -4.32 8.31 -15.61
N ASN A 38 -4.12 9.63 -15.62
CA ASN A 38 -5.07 10.56 -16.24
C ASN A 38 -4.82 10.65 -17.73
N VAL A 39 -5.60 9.93 -18.52
CA VAL A 39 -5.60 10.01 -20.00
C VAL A 39 -7.00 10.28 -20.52
N ALA A 40 -7.10 11.18 -21.49
CA ALA A 40 -8.39 11.57 -22.07
C ALA A 40 -9.08 10.42 -22.84
N SER A 41 -8.29 9.46 -23.34
CA SER A 41 -8.81 8.28 -24.06
C SER A 41 -9.65 7.34 -23.19
N ASP A 42 -9.57 7.45 -21.85
CA ASP A 42 -10.42 6.68 -20.93
C ASP A 42 -11.88 7.19 -20.94
N GLY A 43 -12.19 8.33 -21.61
CA GLY A 43 -13.54 8.82 -21.82
C GLY A 43 -14.31 9.05 -20.52
N VAL A 44 -15.39 8.29 -20.30
CA VAL A 44 -16.20 8.39 -19.06
C VAL A 44 -15.41 8.01 -17.82
N ASN A 45 -14.36 7.21 -17.95
CA ASN A 45 -13.47 6.77 -16.89
C ASN A 45 -12.24 7.68 -16.72
N ALA A 46 -12.13 8.80 -17.48
CA ALA A 46 -11.03 9.74 -17.31
C ALA A 46 -11.02 10.32 -15.88
N TRP A 47 -9.84 10.64 -15.37
CA TRP A 47 -9.61 11.06 -13.98
C TRP A 47 -10.57 12.16 -13.47
N PRO A 48 -10.88 13.22 -14.20
CA PRO A 48 -11.82 14.25 -13.72
C PRO A 48 -13.20 13.71 -13.32
N ASN A 49 -13.64 12.61 -13.93
CA ASN A 49 -14.95 12.00 -13.67
C ASN A 49 -14.94 11.06 -12.46
N ARG A 50 -13.78 10.56 -12.04
CA ARG A 50 -13.66 9.56 -10.96
C ARG A 50 -12.86 10.01 -9.72
N ARG A 51 -12.17 11.16 -9.76
CA ARG A 51 -11.38 11.65 -8.63
C ARG A 51 -12.15 11.74 -7.31
N GLU A 52 -13.41 12.19 -7.36
CA GLU A 52 -14.25 12.26 -6.15
C GLU A 52 -14.66 10.87 -5.63
N MET A 53 -14.81 9.88 -6.53
CA MET A 53 -15.05 8.50 -6.14
C MET A 53 -13.83 7.93 -5.41
N VAL A 54 -12.63 8.17 -5.95
CA VAL A 54 -11.34 7.76 -5.33
C VAL A 54 -11.19 8.40 -3.95
N LYS A 55 -11.39 9.73 -3.82
CA LYS A 55 -11.32 10.44 -2.54
C LYS A 55 -12.34 9.92 -1.54
N SER A 56 -13.58 9.67 -1.98
CA SER A 56 -14.64 9.12 -1.13
C SER A 56 -14.31 7.72 -0.63
N LEU A 57 -13.76 6.86 -1.49
CA LEU A 57 -13.30 5.52 -1.13
C LEU A 57 -12.20 5.58 -0.07
N VAL A 58 -11.15 6.38 -0.32
CA VAL A 58 -10.03 6.55 0.63
C VAL A 58 -10.52 7.07 1.98
N ARG A 59 -11.42 8.05 1.99
CA ARG A 59 -12.02 8.61 3.21
C ARG A 59 -12.85 7.58 3.96
N TYR A 60 -13.74 6.86 3.27
CA TYR A 60 -14.63 5.87 3.89
C TYR A 60 -13.85 4.70 4.48
N HIS A 61 -12.96 4.11 3.68
CA HIS A 61 -12.15 2.97 4.13
C HIS A 61 -11.04 3.37 5.10
N SER A 62 -10.74 4.67 5.20
CA SER A 62 -9.88 5.21 6.27
C SER A 62 -8.51 4.53 6.37
N PHE A 63 -7.80 4.35 5.26
CA PHE A 63 -6.47 3.76 5.25
C PHE A 63 -5.50 4.54 6.15
N ASP A 64 -4.66 3.85 6.92
CA ASP A 64 -3.61 4.51 7.71
C ASP A 64 -2.37 4.80 6.86
N VAL A 65 -2.06 3.87 5.95
CA VAL A 65 -0.99 4.02 4.94
C VAL A 65 -1.37 3.25 3.69
N PHE A 66 -1.12 3.84 2.52
CA PHE A 66 -1.36 3.15 1.25
C PHE A 66 -0.38 3.59 0.16
N GLY A 67 0.02 2.62 -0.66
CA GLY A 67 0.77 2.87 -1.89
C GLY A 67 -0.18 3.14 -3.05
N THR A 68 0.20 4.08 -3.93
CA THR A 68 -0.51 4.32 -5.18
C THR A 68 0.40 4.03 -6.37
N GLN A 69 -0.18 3.68 -7.50
CA GLN A 69 0.51 3.49 -8.77
C GLN A 69 -0.19 4.31 -9.85
N GLU A 70 0.54 4.62 -10.93
CA GLU A 70 0.09 5.40 -12.11
C GLU A 70 -0.29 6.87 -11.85
N GLY A 71 -0.36 7.31 -10.62
CA GLY A 71 -0.76 8.69 -10.32
C GLY A 71 0.23 9.72 -10.85
N PHE A 72 -0.21 10.62 -11.73
CA PHE A 72 0.53 11.84 -12.04
C PHE A 72 0.45 12.83 -10.86
N ARG A 73 1.39 13.78 -10.81
CA ARG A 73 1.46 14.79 -9.74
C ARG A 73 0.13 15.48 -9.45
N GLY A 74 -0.64 15.82 -10.49
CA GLY A 74 -1.98 16.44 -10.34
C GLY A 74 -3.00 15.51 -9.68
N GLN A 75 -3.00 14.21 -10.02
CA GLN A 75 -3.88 13.23 -9.39
C GLN A 75 -3.55 13.04 -7.90
N LEU A 76 -2.25 13.02 -7.58
CA LEU A 76 -1.80 12.94 -6.18
C LEU A 76 -2.19 14.19 -5.40
N ALA A 77 -2.12 15.38 -6.02
CA ALA A 77 -2.57 16.62 -5.42
C ALA A 77 -4.08 16.60 -5.12
N ASP A 78 -4.92 16.09 -6.05
CA ASP A 78 -6.36 15.92 -5.82
C ASP A 78 -6.63 14.99 -4.62
N VAL A 79 -5.91 13.87 -4.50
CA VAL A 79 -6.06 12.96 -3.34
C VAL A 79 -5.57 13.63 -2.04
N ALA A 80 -4.51 14.44 -2.11
CA ALA A 80 -3.96 15.18 -0.97
C ALA A 80 -4.85 16.34 -0.49
N GLU A 81 -5.93 16.69 -1.22
CA GLU A 81 -7.00 17.56 -0.69
C GLU A 81 -7.70 16.96 0.54
N LEU A 82 -7.52 15.65 0.80
CA LEU A 82 -7.92 15.02 2.06
C LEU A 82 -6.97 15.46 3.17
N PRO A 83 -7.39 16.37 4.10
CA PRO A 83 -6.48 17.07 5.00
C PRO A 83 -5.79 16.16 6.02
N GLU A 84 -6.35 14.97 6.26
CA GLU A 84 -5.78 13.96 7.16
C GLU A 84 -4.55 13.26 6.60
N TYR A 85 -4.31 13.33 5.28
CA TYR A 85 -3.20 12.65 4.62
C TYR A 85 -2.06 13.60 4.24
N ALA A 86 -0.88 13.04 4.15
CA ALA A 86 0.26 13.55 3.41
C ALA A 86 0.80 12.42 2.53
N PHE A 87 1.64 12.75 1.53
CA PHE A 87 2.28 11.74 0.70
C PHE A 87 3.74 12.05 0.42
N VAL A 88 4.48 11.01 0.03
CA VAL A 88 5.87 11.05 -0.43
C VAL A 88 6.03 10.21 -1.69
N GLY A 89 7.14 10.38 -2.39
CA GLY A 89 7.48 9.71 -3.64
C GLY A 89 7.61 10.69 -4.79
N HIS A 90 8.50 10.38 -5.73
CA HIS A 90 8.83 11.23 -6.87
C HIS A 90 8.35 10.61 -8.19
N GLY A 91 8.30 11.45 -9.23
CA GLY A 91 7.96 11.04 -10.59
C GLY A 91 9.07 10.18 -11.19
N ARG A 92 8.68 9.13 -11.88
CA ARG A 92 9.60 8.11 -12.43
C ARG A 92 10.50 8.61 -13.54
N ASP A 93 10.16 9.73 -14.21
CA ASP A 93 10.87 10.18 -15.40
C ASP A 93 12.05 11.08 -15.08
N ASP A 94 11.96 11.89 -14.02
CA ASP A 94 13.00 12.85 -13.66
C ASP A 94 13.46 12.79 -12.18
N GLY A 95 12.83 11.93 -11.38
CA GLY A 95 13.09 11.86 -9.95
C GLY A 95 12.59 13.09 -9.19
N LYS A 96 11.63 13.82 -9.74
CA LYS A 96 11.00 15.01 -9.14
C LYS A 96 9.48 14.92 -9.30
N GLU A 97 8.90 15.52 -10.35
CA GLU A 97 7.46 15.59 -10.55
C GLU A 97 6.99 14.96 -11.88
N ALA A 98 7.92 14.69 -12.81
CA ALA A 98 7.57 14.18 -14.13
C ALA A 98 7.28 12.67 -14.13
N GLY A 99 6.25 12.30 -14.89
CA GLY A 99 5.81 10.92 -15.05
C GLY A 99 4.90 10.43 -13.93
N GLU A 100 4.62 9.15 -13.98
CA GLU A 100 3.84 8.47 -12.95
C GLU A 100 4.65 8.31 -11.66
N HIS A 101 3.94 8.24 -10.54
CA HIS A 101 4.50 8.04 -9.21
C HIS A 101 4.05 6.69 -8.65
N SER A 102 4.92 6.08 -7.86
CA SER A 102 4.56 5.01 -6.92
C SER A 102 4.45 5.61 -5.51
N ALA A 103 3.55 6.59 -5.33
CA ALA A 103 3.50 7.41 -4.13
C ALA A 103 2.98 6.65 -2.90
N ILE A 104 3.36 7.13 -1.72
CA ILE A 104 2.94 6.59 -0.43
C ILE A 104 2.16 7.67 0.31
N PHE A 105 0.86 7.46 0.49
CA PHE A 105 0.00 8.28 1.33
C PHE A 105 -0.05 7.73 2.75
N TYR A 106 -0.05 8.61 3.74
CA TYR A 106 -0.12 8.21 5.14
C TYR A 106 -0.96 9.19 5.97
N ARG A 107 -1.67 8.66 6.97
CA ARG A 107 -2.47 9.44 7.90
C ARG A 107 -1.58 10.10 8.95
N LYS A 108 -1.53 11.45 8.93
CA LYS A 108 -0.67 12.26 9.80
C LYS A 108 -0.93 12.07 11.30
N SER A 109 -2.18 11.75 11.68
CA SER A 109 -2.56 11.49 13.08
C SER A 109 -2.14 10.11 13.58
N ARG A 110 -1.73 9.21 12.68
CA ARG A 110 -1.35 7.84 12.99
C ARG A 110 0.15 7.60 12.85
N LEU A 111 0.77 8.19 11.84
CA LEU A 111 2.13 7.90 11.43
C LEU A 111 2.97 9.18 11.33
N GLN A 112 4.18 9.10 11.86
CA GLN A 112 5.24 10.10 11.66
C GLN A 112 6.20 9.59 10.60
N LEU A 113 6.42 10.37 9.55
CA LEU A 113 7.45 10.12 8.55
C LEU A 113 8.83 10.41 9.16
N LEU A 114 9.74 9.44 9.09
CA LEU A 114 11.13 9.57 9.57
C LEU A 114 12.12 9.73 8.43
N GLN A 115 11.96 8.93 7.36
CA GLN A 115 12.85 8.92 6.20
C GLN A 115 12.03 8.57 4.95
N THR A 116 12.51 8.98 3.79
CA THR A 116 11.95 8.59 2.49
C THR A 116 13.03 8.57 1.42
N GLY A 117 12.78 7.84 0.34
CA GLY A 117 13.62 7.81 -0.84
C GLY A 117 12.98 7.01 -1.96
N ASP A 118 13.67 6.98 -3.08
CA ASP A 118 13.22 6.30 -4.29
C ASP A 118 14.37 5.54 -4.92
N PHE A 119 14.05 4.52 -5.73
CA PHE A 119 15.00 3.86 -6.61
C PHE A 119 14.29 3.34 -7.86
N TRP A 120 15.02 3.28 -8.98
CA TRP A 120 14.48 2.80 -10.24
C TRP A 120 14.66 1.29 -10.38
N LEU A 121 13.67 0.64 -10.98
CA LEU A 121 13.73 -0.79 -11.29
C LEU A 121 14.53 -0.99 -12.57
N SER A 122 15.85 -0.84 -12.45
CA SER A 122 16.78 -0.90 -13.55
C SER A 122 18.18 -1.38 -13.10
N GLN A 123 19.10 -1.50 -14.02
CA GLN A 123 20.52 -1.78 -13.74
C GLN A 123 21.23 -0.59 -13.07
N THR A 124 20.65 0.60 -13.11
CA THR A 124 21.15 1.83 -12.49
C THR A 124 20.11 2.42 -11.55
N PRO A 125 19.83 1.77 -10.39
CA PRO A 125 18.67 2.08 -9.55
C PRO A 125 18.71 3.46 -8.91
N ASP A 126 19.84 4.12 -8.86
CA ASP A 126 20.00 5.40 -8.15
C ASP A 126 19.73 6.62 -9.06
N VAL A 127 19.40 6.40 -10.34
CA VAL A 127 19.08 7.46 -11.32
C VAL A 127 17.88 7.06 -12.19
N PRO A 128 17.10 8.05 -12.71
CA PRO A 128 16.02 7.77 -13.65
C PRO A 128 16.50 6.95 -14.85
N SER A 129 16.01 5.74 -14.96
CA SER A 129 16.45 4.81 -15.98
C SER A 129 15.42 3.72 -16.24
N LYS A 130 15.45 3.20 -17.47
CA LYS A 130 14.62 2.10 -17.93
C LYS A 130 15.34 0.78 -17.71
N GLY A 131 14.64 -0.22 -17.14
CA GLY A 131 15.24 -1.49 -16.79
C GLY A 131 15.14 -2.55 -17.88
N TRP A 132 16.20 -3.28 -18.12
CA TRP A 132 16.31 -4.51 -18.92
C TRP A 132 15.59 -4.44 -20.28
N ASP A 133 14.54 -5.25 -20.46
CA ASP A 133 13.73 -5.32 -21.69
C ASP A 133 12.45 -4.45 -21.63
N ALA A 134 12.33 -3.55 -20.63
CA ALA A 134 11.22 -2.60 -20.56
C ALA A 134 11.21 -1.69 -21.81
N ARG A 135 10.05 -1.56 -22.46
CA ARG A 135 9.93 -0.81 -23.71
C ARG A 135 9.43 0.61 -23.50
N CYS A 136 8.34 0.77 -22.74
CA CYS A 136 7.70 2.08 -22.66
C CYS A 136 8.43 3.04 -21.71
N CYS A 137 8.66 2.65 -20.49
CA CYS A 137 8.75 3.62 -19.40
C CYS A 137 9.73 3.20 -18.31
N ASN A 138 10.23 4.18 -17.56
CA ASN A 138 10.92 3.92 -16.31
C ASN A 138 9.94 3.32 -15.30
N ARG A 139 10.45 2.53 -14.37
CA ARG A 139 9.70 2.01 -13.23
C ARG A 139 10.42 2.40 -11.95
N ILE A 140 9.65 2.83 -10.96
CA ILE A 140 10.17 3.38 -9.70
C ILE A 140 9.54 2.66 -8.51
N CYS A 141 10.32 2.51 -7.45
CA CYS A 141 9.84 2.17 -6.11
C CYS A 141 10.09 3.35 -5.20
N SER A 142 9.05 3.87 -4.57
CA SER A 142 9.17 4.82 -3.46
C SER A 142 9.14 4.07 -2.14
N TRP A 143 9.93 4.53 -1.15
CA TRP A 143 9.92 3.95 0.19
C TRP A 143 9.88 5.04 1.26
N ALA A 144 9.32 4.68 2.41
CA ALA A 144 9.28 5.54 3.59
C ALA A 144 9.55 4.72 4.85
N LYS A 145 10.22 5.32 5.82
CA LYS A 145 10.31 4.83 7.19
C LYS A 145 9.33 5.59 8.05
N PHE A 146 8.42 4.88 8.69
CA PHE A 146 7.41 5.45 9.59
C PHE A 146 7.65 5.03 11.03
N LYS A 147 7.21 5.91 11.93
CA LYS A 147 6.96 5.60 13.34
C LYS A 147 5.45 5.66 13.59
N GLU A 148 4.88 4.59 14.11
CA GLU A 148 3.51 4.59 14.60
C GLU A 148 3.45 5.38 15.91
N LEU A 149 2.59 6.42 15.96
CA LEU A 149 2.64 7.43 17.02
C LEU A 149 2.22 6.90 18.40
N LYS A 150 1.36 5.89 18.46
CA LYS A 150 0.86 5.36 19.74
C LYS A 150 1.76 4.26 20.32
N THR A 151 2.30 3.39 19.46
CA THR A 151 3.16 2.27 19.88
C THR A 151 4.64 2.62 19.88
N SER A 152 5.01 3.69 19.19
CA SER A 152 6.41 4.04 18.87
C SER A 152 7.15 3.00 18.03
N GLN A 153 6.44 2.01 17.48
CA GLN A 153 7.04 1.01 16.57
C GLN A 153 7.40 1.65 15.24
N GLU A 154 8.52 1.23 14.70
CA GLU A 154 9.01 1.71 13.41
C GLU A 154 8.91 0.60 12.36
N PHE A 155 8.59 0.99 11.12
CA PHE A 155 8.57 0.09 9.98
C PHE A 155 8.88 0.81 8.69
N PHE A 156 9.34 0.06 7.70
CA PHE A 156 9.50 0.55 6.33
C PHE A 156 8.28 0.18 5.49
N PHE A 157 7.91 1.11 4.62
CA PHE A 157 6.85 0.92 3.63
C PHE A 157 7.42 1.17 2.23
N PHE A 158 7.18 0.25 1.30
CA PHE A 158 7.61 0.32 -0.10
C PHE A 158 6.37 0.30 -0.99
N SER A 159 6.29 1.21 -1.96
CA SER A 159 5.26 1.24 -3.00
C SER A 159 5.93 1.10 -4.36
N VAL A 160 5.47 0.15 -5.18
CA VAL A 160 6.14 -0.21 -6.42
C VAL A 160 5.13 -0.43 -7.55
N HIS A 161 5.56 -0.18 -8.80
CA HIS A 161 4.83 -0.56 -10.00
C HIS A 161 5.79 -1.23 -10.98
N PHE A 162 5.62 -2.55 -11.21
CA PHE A 162 6.47 -3.32 -12.11
C PHE A 162 6.13 -3.05 -13.58
N ASP A 163 7.03 -3.43 -14.48
CA ASP A 163 6.80 -3.27 -15.90
C ASP A 163 5.67 -4.20 -16.40
N HIS A 164 4.83 -3.69 -17.30
CA HIS A 164 3.69 -4.46 -17.82
C HIS A 164 4.03 -5.26 -19.09
N GLU A 165 5.15 -4.96 -19.77
CA GLU A 165 5.55 -5.60 -21.01
C GLU A 165 6.78 -6.51 -20.84
N GLY A 166 7.86 -5.97 -20.26
CA GLY A 166 9.15 -6.63 -20.18
C GLY A 166 9.14 -7.82 -19.22
N VAL A 167 9.35 -9.02 -19.72
CA VAL A 167 9.41 -10.24 -18.90
C VAL A 167 10.63 -10.24 -18.00
N GLU A 168 11.79 -9.92 -18.59
CA GLU A 168 13.05 -9.85 -17.85
C GLU A 168 13.04 -8.66 -16.88
N ALA A 169 12.44 -7.52 -17.27
CA ALA A 169 12.27 -6.37 -16.40
C ALA A 169 11.49 -6.75 -15.14
N ARG A 170 10.37 -7.48 -15.24
CA ARG A 170 9.63 -7.97 -14.06
C ARG A 170 10.44 -8.93 -13.20
N ARG A 171 11.10 -9.91 -13.84
CA ARG A 171 11.92 -10.92 -13.15
C ARG A 171 13.03 -10.28 -12.33
N GLN A 172 13.79 -9.39 -12.95
CA GLN A 172 14.89 -8.69 -12.31
C GLN A 172 14.42 -7.66 -11.28
N SER A 173 13.26 -7.02 -11.51
CA SER A 173 12.64 -6.14 -10.52
C SER A 173 12.34 -6.87 -9.21
N GLY A 174 11.83 -8.11 -9.28
CA GLY A 174 11.61 -8.93 -8.07
C GLY A 174 12.92 -9.16 -7.29
N ARG A 175 14.02 -9.48 -7.98
CA ARG A 175 15.33 -9.68 -7.36
C ARG A 175 15.88 -8.37 -6.76
N LEU A 176 15.78 -7.26 -7.51
CA LEU A 176 16.22 -5.94 -7.05
C LEU A 176 15.40 -5.47 -5.84
N MET A 177 14.09 -5.69 -5.83
CA MET A 177 13.25 -5.36 -4.67
C MET A 177 13.71 -6.08 -3.41
N VAL A 178 13.96 -7.39 -3.48
CA VAL A 178 14.48 -8.17 -2.34
C VAL A 178 15.84 -7.64 -1.88
N GLN A 179 16.74 -7.32 -2.79
CA GLN A 179 18.04 -6.74 -2.47
C GLN A 179 17.89 -5.38 -1.77
N LYS A 180 17.14 -4.43 -2.36
CA LYS A 180 16.94 -3.07 -1.82
C LYS A 180 16.20 -3.08 -0.48
N ILE A 181 15.21 -3.94 -0.30
CA ILE A 181 14.52 -4.11 0.98
C ILE A 181 15.52 -4.55 2.07
N ARG A 182 16.40 -5.51 1.80
CA ARG A 182 17.43 -5.95 2.76
C ARG A 182 18.44 -4.86 3.09
N GLU A 183 18.88 -4.10 2.08
CA GLU A 183 19.83 -3.00 2.24
C GLU A 183 19.25 -1.86 3.08
N ILE A 184 18.02 -1.43 2.77
CA ILE A 184 17.37 -0.25 3.36
C ILE A 184 16.79 -0.57 4.73
N ALA A 185 16.00 -1.63 4.84
CA ALA A 185 15.23 -1.93 6.05
C ALA A 185 16.02 -2.75 7.06
N LYS A 186 17.02 -3.53 6.64
CA LYS A 186 17.82 -4.42 7.50
C LYS A 186 16.88 -5.35 8.32
N ASN A 187 16.81 -5.14 9.63
CA ASN A 187 15.98 -5.94 10.55
C ASN A 187 14.66 -5.27 10.94
N THR A 188 14.42 -4.05 10.46
CA THR A 188 13.19 -3.32 10.74
C THR A 188 12.01 -3.97 10.00
N PRO A 189 10.80 -4.02 10.61
CA PRO A 189 9.60 -4.53 9.94
C PRO A 189 9.33 -3.86 8.60
N VAL A 190 8.87 -4.63 7.60
CA VAL A 190 8.65 -4.17 6.22
C VAL A 190 7.24 -4.47 5.77
N ILE A 191 6.62 -3.49 5.11
CA ILE A 191 5.44 -3.62 4.26
C ILE A 191 5.85 -3.23 2.85
N CYS A 192 5.58 -4.06 1.86
CA CYS A 192 5.82 -3.78 0.46
C CYS A 192 4.53 -4.00 -0.32
N VAL A 193 4.05 -2.96 -0.99
CA VAL A 193 2.78 -2.99 -1.72
C VAL A 193 2.98 -2.53 -3.17
N GLY A 194 2.05 -2.88 -4.04
CA GLY A 194 2.05 -2.35 -5.40
C GLY A 194 1.34 -3.21 -6.41
N ASP A 195 1.37 -2.70 -7.64
CA ASP A 195 1.02 -3.41 -8.84
C ASP A 195 2.30 -4.07 -9.39
N PHE A 196 2.35 -5.40 -9.32
CA PHE A 196 3.49 -6.19 -9.78
C PHE A 196 3.34 -6.66 -11.23
N ASN A 197 2.23 -6.36 -11.88
CA ASN A 197 1.92 -6.82 -13.25
C ASN A 197 2.23 -8.31 -13.47
N SER A 198 1.96 -9.13 -12.45
CA SER A 198 2.41 -10.52 -12.37
C SER A 198 1.47 -11.37 -11.54
N THR A 199 1.11 -12.54 -12.01
CA THR A 199 0.31 -13.53 -11.28
C THR A 199 1.16 -14.30 -10.25
N PRO A 200 0.52 -14.96 -9.26
CA PRO A 200 1.23 -15.60 -8.13
C PRO A 200 2.21 -16.73 -8.50
N ASP A 201 2.06 -17.31 -9.67
CA ASP A 201 2.88 -18.41 -10.19
C ASP A 201 4.17 -17.95 -10.88
N THR A 202 4.35 -16.63 -11.06
CA THR A 202 5.52 -16.06 -11.74
C THR A 202 6.76 -15.99 -10.85
N GLU A 203 7.95 -16.07 -11.45
CA GLU A 203 9.25 -16.09 -10.75
C GLU A 203 9.43 -14.86 -9.84
N GLN A 204 9.08 -13.67 -10.32
CA GLN A 204 9.23 -12.43 -9.54
C GLN A 204 8.36 -12.43 -8.28
N ILE A 205 7.15 -12.97 -8.33
CA ILE A 205 6.27 -13.08 -7.16
C ILE A 205 6.81 -14.16 -6.21
N GLN A 206 7.26 -15.30 -6.71
CA GLN A 206 7.90 -16.33 -5.90
C GLN A 206 9.17 -15.81 -5.22
N THR A 207 9.95 -14.97 -5.91
CA THR A 207 11.14 -14.30 -5.35
C THR A 207 10.77 -13.39 -4.17
N MET A 208 9.68 -12.62 -4.28
CA MET A 208 9.16 -11.81 -3.16
C MET A 208 8.67 -12.69 -2.01
N GLN A 209 7.92 -13.75 -2.31
CA GLN A 209 7.37 -14.69 -1.32
C GLN A 209 8.45 -15.49 -0.56
N ALA A 210 9.63 -15.65 -1.12
CA ALA A 210 10.76 -16.29 -0.44
C ALA A 210 11.30 -15.47 0.75
N VAL A 211 10.98 -14.16 0.80
CA VAL A 211 11.51 -13.23 1.81
C VAL A 211 10.39 -12.58 2.63
N LEU A 212 9.25 -12.30 2.03
CA LEU A 212 8.11 -11.64 2.65
C LEU A 212 6.86 -12.54 2.55
N ASN A 213 5.99 -12.42 3.52
CA ASN A 213 4.70 -13.10 3.52
C ASN A 213 3.71 -12.38 2.60
N ASP A 214 3.08 -13.10 1.69
CA ASP A 214 1.95 -12.61 0.90
C ASP A 214 0.71 -12.53 1.82
N ALA A 215 0.16 -11.35 1.99
CA ALA A 215 -0.97 -11.08 2.87
C ALA A 215 -2.21 -11.95 2.53
N TYR A 216 -2.46 -12.19 1.24
CA TYR A 216 -3.55 -13.06 0.78
C TYR A 216 -3.42 -14.49 1.34
N ARG A 217 -2.18 -14.99 1.44
CA ARG A 217 -1.90 -16.37 1.88
C ARG A 217 -1.82 -16.52 3.40
N THR A 218 -1.54 -15.42 4.13
CA THR A 218 -1.24 -15.46 5.56
C THR A 218 -2.29 -14.78 6.44
N THR A 219 -3.36 -14.29 5.84
CA THR A 219 -4.49 -13.70 6.57
C THR A 219 -5.17 -14.71 7.50
N LYS A 220 -5.50 -14.27 8.72
CA LYS A 220 -6.20 -15.11 9.71
C LYS A 220 -7.64 -15.42 9.33
N GLN A 221 -8.32 -14.48 8.68
CA GLN A 221 -9.69 -14.66 8.19
C GLN A 221 -9.66 -14.95 6.69
N PRO A 222 -10.60 -15.71 6.15
CA PRO A 222 -10.71 -15.90 4.71
C PRO A 222 -10.73 -14.57 3.98
N PRO A 223 -10.00 -14.43 2.84
CA PRO A 223 -10.03 -13.21 2.04
C PRO A 223 -11.46 -12.85 1.62
N TYR A 224 -11.75 -11.54 1.65
CA TYR A 224 -13.02 -10.99 1.17
C TYR A 224 -12.85 -10.36 -0.21
N GLY A 225 -13.86 -10.53 -1.08
CA GLY A 225 -13.88 -9.99 -2.43
C GLY A 225 -13.33 -10.97 -3.48
N PRO A 226 -13.16 -10.54 -4.73
CA PRO A 226 -12.64 -11.38 -5.81
C PRO A 226 -11.15 -11.71 -5.62
N VAL A 227 -10.67 -12.71 -6.35
CA VAL A 227 -9.24 -13.02 -6.41
C VAL A 227 -8.49 -11.99 -7.25
N GLY A 228 -9.04 -11.66 -8.44
CA GLY A 228 -8.42 -10.71 -9.36
C GLY A 228 -8.60 -9.27 -8.90
N THR A 229 -7.61 -8.44 -9.22
CA THR A 229 -7.56 -7.04 -8.81
C THR A 229 -7.70 -6.05 -9.98
N PHE A 230 -7.59 -6.53 -11.22
CA PHE A 230 -7.67 -5.71 -12.43
C PHE A 230 -8.98 -5.94 -13.18
N THR A 231 -9.68 -4.85 -13.52
CA THR A 231 -10.97 -4.87 -14.23
C THR A 231 -10.89 -4.29 -15.64
N GLY A 232 -9.92 -3.40 -15.90
CA GLY A 232 -9.90 -2.59 -17.14
C GLY A 232 -11.18 -1.75 -17.32
N PHE A 233 -11.81 -1.33 -16.22
CA PHE A 233 -13.13 -0.66 -16.15
C PHE A 233 -14.31 -1.50 -16.65
N LYS A 234 -14.15 -2.81 -16.84
CA LYS A 234 -15.22 -3.70 -17.32
C LYS A 234 -15.97 -4.31 -16.13
N LEU A 235 -17.30 -4.17 -16.13
CA LEU A 235 -18.16 -4.73 -15.07
C LEU A 235 -18.24 -6.26 -15.11
N ASP A 236 -17.98 -6.87 -16.25
CA ASP A 236 -17.98 -8.30 -16.49
C ASP A 236 -16.56 -8.91 -16.57
N ALA A 237 -15.55 -8.20 -16.07
CA ALA A 237 -14.19 -8.71 -16.00
C ALA A 237 -14.15 -10.03 -15.21
N PRO A 238 -13.39 -11.06 -15.65
CA PRO A 238 -13.38 -12.38 -15.01
C PRO A 238 -12.77 -12.37 -13.60
N LEU A 239 -12.01 -11.34 -13.22
CA LEU A 239 -11.41 -11.11 -11.90
C LEU A 239 -10.61 -12.32 -11.38
N THR A 240 -9.85 -12.96 -12.26
CA THR A 240 -9.02 -14.12 -11.95
C THR A 240 -7.59 -13.75 -11.61
N ASP A 241 -7.08 -12.64 -12.20
CA ASP A 241 -5.67 -12.28 -12.14
C ASP A 241 -5.40 -11.30 -10.99
N ARG A 242 -4.77 -11.82 -9.95
CA ARG A 242 -4.27 -11.02 -8.84
C ARG A 242 -2.88 -10.50 -9.20
N ILE A 243 -2.78 -9.20 -9.47
CA ILE A 243 -1.54 -8.51 -9.84
C ILE A 243 -1.12 -7.42 -8.86
N ASP A 244 -2.03 -7.02 -7.97
CA ASP A 244 -1.76 -6.11 -6.87
C ASP A 244 -1.54 -6.90 -5.57
N TYR A 245 -0.48 -6.56 -4.85
CA TYR A 245 -0.05 -7.33 -3.67
C TYR A 245 0.26 -6.45 -2.48
N ILE A 246 0.12 -7.04 -1.29
CA ILE A 246 0.66 -6.56 -0.03
C ILE A 246 1.54 -7.68 0.54
N PHE A 247 2.84 -7.43 0.58
CA PHE A 247 3.83 -8.31 1.18
C PHE A 247 4.29 -7.74 2.51
N LEU A 248 4.47 -8.59 3.52
CA LEU A 248 4.87 -8.17 4.86
C LEU A 248 5.97 -9.07 5.42
N SER A 249 6.88 -8.48 6.18
CA SER A 249 7.85 -9.24 6.95
C SER A 249 7.17 -10.02 8.10
N LYS A 250 7.85 -11.04 8.62
CA LYS A 250 7.32 -11.96 9.64
C LYS A 250 6.89 -11.30 10.96
N GLN A 251 7.30 -10.07 11.20
CA GLN A 251 6.92 -9.27 12.37
C GLN A 251 5.46 -8.79 12.31
N PHE A 252 4.81 -8.86 11.14
CA PHE A 252 3.40 -8.52 11.01
C PHE A 252 2.51 -9.75 11.11
N THR A 253 1.34 -9.55 11.70
CA THR A 253 0.20 -10.49 11.65
C THR A 253 -0.89 -9.88 10.80
N VAL A 254 -1.32 -10.56 9.74
CA VAL A 254 -2.45 -10.15 8.90
C VAL A 254 -3.74 -10.68 9.52
N LEU A 255 -4.61 -9.79 9.98
CA LEU A 255 -5.88 -10.15 10.61
C LEU A 255 -6.95 -10.48 9.57
N ASN A 256 -7.06 -9.64 8.55
CA ASN A 256 -7.96 -9.83 7.42
C ASN A 256 -7.36 -9.24 6.14
N TYR A 257 -7.92 -9.65 5.02
CA TYR A 257 -7.55 -9.22 3.67
C TYR A 257 -8.83 -9.00 2.86
N ALA A 258 -8.89 -7.92 2.10
CA ALA A 258 -10.01 -7.66 1.21
C ALA A 258 -9.54 -7.02 -0.11
N VAL A 259 -10.26 -7.36 -1.18
CA VAL A 259 -10.27 -6.62 -2.46
C VAL A 259 -11.56 -5.81 -2.49
N LEU A 260 -11.43 -4.48 -2.54
CA LEU A 260 -12.57 -3.56 -2.46
C LEU A 260 -13.17 -3.33 -3.83
N THR A 261 -14.44 -3.67 -3.99
CA THR A 261 -15.17 -3.59 -5.27
C THR A 261 -16.15 -2.41 -5.32
N ASP A 262 -15.80 -1.34 -4.62
CA ASP A 262 -16.63 -0.13 -4.56
C ASP A 262 -16.90 0.39 -5.98
N SER A 263 -18.16 0.74 -6.23
CA SER A 263 -18.60 1.31 -7.49
C SER A 263 -19.66 2.38 -7.25
N MET A 264 -19.81 3.30 -8.19
CA MET A 264 -20.85 4.32 -8.13
C MET A 264 -21.54 4.43 -9.49
N ARG A 265 -22.86 4.19 -9.52
CA ARG A 265 -23.67 4.23 -10.75
C ARG A 265 -23.14 3.36 -11.88
N GLY A 266 -22.57 2.18 -11.54
CA GLY A 266 -21.98 1.25 -12.50
C GLY A 266 -20.61 1.65 -13.04
N LEU A 267 -19.94 2.64 -12.42
CA LEU A 267 -18.57 3.03 -12.74
C LEU A 267 -17.64 2.68 -11.59
N TYR A 268 -16.44 2.22 -11.92
CA TYR A 268 -15.37 1.96 -10.95
C TYR A 268 -14.50 3.21 -10.72
N PRO A 269 -14.00 3.42 -9.48
CA PRO A 269 -13.08 4.53 -9.19
C PRO A 269 -11.73 4.39 -9.91
N SER A 270 -11.30 3.16 -10.23
CA SER A 270 -10.12 2.82 -11.03
C SER A 270 -10.36 1.54 -11.82
N ASP A 271 -9.50 1.24 -12.78
CA ASP A 271 -9.47 -0.05 -13.48
C ASP A 271 -8.81 -1.17 -12.65
N HIS A 272 -8.24 -0.82 -11.50
CA HIS A 272 -7.83 -1.74 -10.44
C HIS A 272 -8.71 -1.58 -9.20
N PHE A 273 -8.93 -2.68 -8.50
CA PHE A 273 -9.53 -2.68 -7.17
C PHE A 273 -8.45 -2.47 -6.09
N PRO A 274 -8.69 -1.62 -5.09
CA PRO A 274 -7.79 -1.52 -3.94
C PRO A 274 -7.71 -2.85 -3.19
N VAL A 275 -6.51 -3.24 -2.80
CA VAL A 275 -6.28 -4.32 -1.85
C VAL A 275 -6.03 -3.72 -0.48
N VAL A 276 -6.71 -4.22 0.55
CA VAL A 276 -6.60 -3.71 1.92
C VAL A 276 -6.39 -4.85 2.92
N VAL A 277 -5.56 -4.59 3.93
CA VAL A 277 -5.36 -5.48 5.07
C VAL A 277 -5.41 -4.71 6.38
N ASN A 278 -5.83 -5.35 7.45
CA ASN A 278 -5.59 -4.90 8.81
C ASN A 278 -4.48 -5.74 9.41
N VAL A 279 -3.44 -5.10 9.93
CA VAL A 279 -2.24 -5.76 10.45
C VAL A 279 -1.86 -5.28 11.84
N GLU A 280 -1.23 -6.17 12.60
CA GLU A 280 -0.58 -5.87 13.88
C GLU A 280 0.91 -6.11 13.74
N ILE A 281 1.72 -5.21 14.33
CA ILE A 281 3.16 -5.43 14.50
C ILE A 281 3.33 -6.18 15.84
N LYS A 282 4.10 -7.28 15.80
CA LYS A 282 4.40 -8.11 16.98
C LYS A 282 5.49 -7.48 17.84
#